data_4153ec4eef2e5dcf89746f02e4b57e41
#
_entry.id   4153ec4eef2e5dcf89746f02e4b57e41
#
_cell.length_a   1.000
_cell.length_b   1.000
_cell.length_c   1.000
_cell.angle_alpha   90.00
_cell.angle_beta   90.00
_cell.angle_gamma   90.00
#
_symmetry.space_group_name_H-M   'P 1'
#
loop_
_entity.id
_entity.type
_entity.pdbx_description
1 polymer ?
#
loop_
_entity_poly.entity_id
_entity_poly.type
_entity_poly.pdbx_seq_one_letter_code
_entity_poly.pdbx_strand_id
1 'polypeptide(L)' 'MSRFHLHVFAHVDAYDEEGIDRPSLEHAKQEAIVGARELIVSHIRNGQCICSSNRIEINDANGVLLDTVRFGDVLTIIA' A
#
# COMPACT_ATOMS: atom_id res chain seq x y z
N MET A 1 14.81 -7.63 -13.12
CA MET A 1 13.64 -7.27 -12.33
C MET A 1 13.75 -7.84 -10.93
N SER A 2 13.26 -7.13 -9.96
CA SER A 2 13.24 -7.59 -8.57
C SER A 2 11.83 -7.93 -8.15
N ARG A 3 11.70 -8.84 -7.19
CA ARG A 3 10.41 -9.20 -6.61
C ARG A 3 10.14 -8.37 -5.36
N PHE A 4 8.95 -7.79 -5.31
CA PHE A 4 8.48 -7.00 -4.17
C PHE A 4 7.19 -7.59 -3.63
N HIS A 5 6.99 -7.48 -2.33
CA HIS A 5 5.77 -7.90 -1.65
C HIS A 5 5.10 -6.67 -1.05
N LEU A 6 3.85 -6.43 -1.42
CA LEU A 6 3.08 -5.28 -0.96
C LEU A 6 2.02 -5.76 0.05
N HIS A 7 2.34 -5.65 1.34
CA HIS A 7 1.45 -6.05 2.41
C HIS A 7 0.54 -4.89 2.81
N VAL A 8 -0.75 -5.15 2.91
CA VAL A 8 -1.75 -4.13 3.26
C VAL A 8 -2.11 -4.27 4.74
N PHE A 9 -1.98 -3.18 5.48
CA PHE A 9 -2.42 -3.07 6.86
C PHE A 9 -3.48 -1.96 6.95
N ALA A 10 -4.74 -2.36 6.88
CA ALA A 10 -5.88 -1.46 6.82
C ALA A 10 -7.00 -1.99 7.70
N HIS A 11 -8.25 -1.81 7.29
CA HIS A 11 -9.41 -2.36 8.00
C HIS A 11 -9.30 -3.89 8.14
N VAL A 12 -8.78 -4.54 7.08
CA VAL A 12 -8.42 -5.95 7.10
C VAL A 12 -6.98 -6.04 6.59
N ASP A 13 -6.13 -6.77 7.32
CA ASP A 13 -4.75 -6.98 6.88
C ASP A 13 -4.70 -8.03 5.77
N ALA A 14 -3.92 -7.76 4.76
CA ALA A 14 -3.72 -8.67 3.64
C ALA A 14 -2.22 -8.78 3.32
N TYR A 15 -1.71 -10.00 3.32
CA TYR A 15 -0.30 -10.29 3.03
C TYR A 15 -0.15 -10.76 1.60
N ASP A 16 0.81 -10.16 0.88
CA ASP A 16 1.16 -10.54 -0.48
C ASP A 16 2.23 -11.62 -0.44
N GLU A 17 1.82 -12.87 -0.50
CA GLU A 17 2.75 -14.01 -0.40
C GLU A 17 3.48 -14.28 -1.72
N GLU A 18 2.86 -13.99 -2.86
CA GLU A 18 3.43 -14.27 -4.18
C GLU A 18 4.39 -13.17 -4.62
N GLY A 19 4.07 -11.94 -4.32
CA GLY A 19 4.85 -10.79 -4.76
C GLY A 19 4.62 -10.41 -6.21
N ILE A 20 5.28 -9.34 -6.61
CA ILE A 20 5.24 -8.81 -7.98
C ILE A 20 6.65 -8.54 -8.46
N ASP A 21 6.91 -8.78 -9.74
CA ASP A 21 8.20 -8.47 -10.36
C ASP A 21 8.12 -7.08 -10.99
N ARG A 22 9.00 -6.19 -10.56
CA ARG A 22 9.07 -4.82 -11.08
C ARG A 22 10.52 -4.42 -11.29
N PRO A 23 10.78 -3.46 -12.21
CA PRO A 23 12.15 -3.03 -12.52
C PRO A 23 12.86 -2.38 -11.35
N SER A 24 12.14 -1.71 -10.45
CA SER A 24 12.73 -0.97 -9.35
C SER A 24 11.74 -0.78 -8.20
N LEU A 25 12.25 -0.39 -7.03
CA LEU A 25 11.43 0.00 -5.89
C LEU A 25 10.49 1.15 -6.25
N GLU A 26 10.93 2.09 -7.08
CA GLU A 26 10.11 3.22 -7.50
C GLU A 26 8.83 2.76 -8.21
N HIS A 27 8.92 1.76 -9.08
CA HIS A 27 7.75 1.18 -9.74
C HIS A 27 6.82 0.48 -8.74
N ALA A 28 7.38 -0.28 -7.81
CA ALA A 28 6.59 -0.93 -6.76
C ALA A 28 5.90 0.10 -5.88
N LYS A 29 6.57 1.21 -5.56
CA LYS A 29 5.99 2.29 -4.76
C LYS A 29 4.82 2.97 -5.48
N GLN A 30 4.93 3.21 -6.79
CA GLN A 30 3.83 3.77 -7.56
C GLN A 30 2.60 2.85 -7.53
N GLU A 31 2.80 1.55 -7.64
CA GLU A 31 1.68 0.59 -7.51
C GLU A 31 1.07 0.61 -6.11
N ALA A 32 1.88 0.73 -5.09
CA ALA A 32 1.39 0.83 -3.71
C ALA A 32 0.56 2.11 -3.51
N ILE A 33 0.98 3.24 -4.11
CA ILE A 33 0.24 4.50 -4.04
C ILE A 33 -1.13 4.34 -4.72
N VAL A 34 -1.17 3.76 -5.91
CA VAL A 34 -2.43 3.51 -6.63
C VAL A 34 -3.32 2.57 -5.83
N GLY A 35 -2.74 1.49 -5.29
CA GLY A 35 -3.47 0.53 -4.46
C GLY A 35 -4.06 1.17 -3.20
N ALA A 36 -3.29 2.03 -2.53
CA ALA A 36 -3.76 2.75 -1.35
C ALA A 36 -4.96 3.66 -1.69
N ARG A 37 -4.89 4.38 -2.81
CA ARG A 37 -5.99 5.23 -3.26
C ARG A 37 -7.24 4.43 -3.59
N GLU A 38 -7.10 3.28 -4.23
CA GLU A 38 -8.24 2.39 -4.53
C GLU A 38 -8.89 1.85 -3.26
N LEU A 39 -8.09 1.50 -2.26
CA LEU A 39 -8.58 1.06 -0.95
C LEU A 39 -9.35 2.18 -0.25
N ILE A 40 -8.85 3.42 -0.30
CA ILE A 40 -9.52 4.58 0.27
C ILE A 40 -10.89 4.79 -0.39
N VAL A 41 -10.95 4.70 -1.72
CA VAL A 41 -12.21 4.81 -2.46
C VAL A 41 -13.20 3.72 -2.02
N SER A 42 -12.73 2.49 -1.87
CA SER A 42 -13.56 1.38 -1.41
C SER A 42 -14.09 1.62 0.01
N HIS A 43 -13.25 2.11 0.91
CA HIS A 43 -13.67 2.44 2.28
C HIS A 43 -14.76 3.52 2.28
N ILE A 44 -14.61 4.56 1.46
CA ILE A 44 -15.61 5.63 1.35
C ILE A 44 -16.94 5.06 0.85
N ARG A 45 -16.93 4.22 -0.19
CA ARG A 45 -18.15 3.60 -0.74
C ARG A 45 -18.87 2.76 0.29
N ASN A 46 -18.14 2.09 1.15
CA ASN A 46 -18.70 1.19 2.16
C ASN A 46 -19.00 1.90 3.48
N GLY A 47 -18.82 3.22 3.55
CA GLY A 47 -19.08 3.99 4.77
C GLY A 47 -18.12 3.67 5.90
N GLN A 48 -16.93 3.14 5.58
CA GLN A 48 -15.92 2.77 6.56
C GLN A 48 -15.02 3.96 6.88
N CYS A 49 -14.47 3.96 8.09
CA CYS A 49 -13.51 4.98 8.50
C CYS A 49 -12.19 4.82 7.75
N ILE A 50 -11.62 5.96 7.37
CA ILE A 50 -10.26 6.01 6.82
C ILE A 50 -9.32 6.39 7.96
N CYS A 51 -8.40 5.49 8.26
CA CYS A 51 -7.38 5.74 9.28
C CYS A 51 -6.08 6.14 8.57
N SER A 52 -5.53 7.30 8.93
CA SER A 52 -4.32 7.82 8.30
C SER A 52 -3.10 6.92 8.51
N SER A 53 -3.11 6.12 9.57
CA SER A 53 -2.03 5.17 9.87
C SER A 53 -2.15 3.85 9.11
N ASN A 54 -3.26 3.59 8.44
CA ASN A 54 -3.36 2.44 7.53
C ASN A 54 -2.31 2.60 6.43
N ARG A 55 -1.74 1.49 6.00
CA ARG A 55 -0.55 1.54 5.15
C ARG A 55 -0.40 0.32 4.27
N ILE A 56 0.43 0.48 3.25
CA ILE A 56 0.98 -0.62 2.46
C ILE A 56 2.47 -0.66 2.71
N GLU A 57 2.99 -1.80 3.15
CA GLU A 57 4.42 -2.01 3.36
C GLU A 57 5.01 -2.76 2.18
N ILE A 58 6.12 -2.24 1.66
CA ILE A 58 6.83 -2.84 0.53
C ILE A 58 8.06 -3.54 1.06
N ASN A 59 8.07 -4.87 0.92
CA ASN A 59 9.20 -5.71 1.34
C ASN A 59 9.90 -6.31 0.12
N ASP A 60 11.18 -6.66 0.29
CA ASP A 60 11.88 -7.43 -0.72
C ASP A 60 11.58 -8.94 -0.58
N ALA A 61 12.20 -9.76 -1.42
CA ALA A 61 12.00 -11.21 -1.42
C ALA A 61 12.48 -11.88 -0.12
N ASN A 62 13.33 -11.22 0.65
CA ASN A 62 13.85 -11.71 1.92
C ASN A 62 13.02 -11.21 3.12
N GLY A 63 11.95 -10.48 2.88
CA GLY A 63 11.11 -9.94 3.93
C GLY A 63 11.62 -8.65 4.56
N VAL A 64 12.64 -8.02 3.97
CA VAL A 64 13.17 -6.75 4.47
C VAL A 64 12.26 -5.61 4.05
N LEU A 65 11.83 -4.79 5.00
CA LEU A 65 11.01 -3.61 4.71
C LEU A 65 11.84 -2.57 3.96
N LEU A 66 11.39 -2.22 2.76
CA LEU A 66 12.06 -1.23 1.91
C LEU A 66 11.41 0.14 1.99
N ASP A 67 10.09 0.21 2.04
CA ASP A 67 9.36 1.47 2.11
C ASP A 67 7.94 1.24 2.63
N THR A 68 7.29 2.32 3.04
CA THR A 68 5.92 2.30 3.55
C THR A 68 5.13 3.43 2.89
N VAL A 69 3.94 3.09 2.39
CA VAL A 69 2.99 4.07 1.85
C VAL A 69 1.81 4.14 2.81
N ARG A 70 1.65 5.27 3.51
CA ARG A 70 0.55 5.48 4.44
C ARG A 70 -0.63 6.12 3.72
N PHE A 71 -1.85 5.81 4.16
CA PHE A 71 -3.06 6.41 3.60
C PHE A 71 -3.05 7.93 3.75
N GLY A 72 -2.53 8.43 4.88
CA GLY A 72 -2.40 9.87 5.11
C GLY A 72 -1.46 10.58 4.14
N ASP A 73 -0.54 9.85 3.52
CA ASP A 73 0.43 10.42 2.57
C ASP A 73 -0.11 10.54 1.14
N VAL A 74 -1.16 9.76 0.81
CA VAL A 74 -1.72 9.73 -0.55
C VAL A 74 -3.06 10.45 -0.64
N LEU A 75 -3.56 10.93 0.48
CA LEU A 75 -4.83 11.64 0.62
C LEU A 75 -4.58 13.04 1.13
N THR A 76 -5.07 14.05 0.42
CA THR A 76 -5.01 15.45 0.86
C THR A 76 -6.41 15.92 1.22
N ILE A 77 -6.58 16.40 2.45
CA ILE A 77 -7.82 16.99 2.91
C ILE A 77 -7.55 18.46 3.22
N ILE A 78 -8.31 19.33 2.58
CA ILE A 78 -8.21 20.78 2.79
C ILE A 78 -9.48 21.23 3.52
N ALA A 79 -9.28 21.82 4.67
CA ALA A 79 -10.39 22.32 5.49
C ALA A 79 -10.83 23.70 5.03
#